data_0ea4ab49d0530729d832bad2d49b226f
#
_entry.id   0ea4ab49d0530729d832bad2d49b226f
#
_cell.length_a   1.000
_cell.length_b   1.000
_cell.length_c   1.000
_cell.angle_alpha   90.00
_cell.angle_beta   90.00
_cell.angle_gamma   90.00
#
_symmetry.space_group_name_H-M   'P 1'
#
loop_
_entity.id
_entity.type
_entity.pdbx_description
1 polymer ?
#
loop_
_entity_poly.entity_id
_entity_poly.type
_entity_poly.pdbx_seq_one_letter_code
_entity_poly.pdbx_strand_id
1 'polypeptide(L)'
;MNNFFDNQRILQVIWKRRIHFIIVGSIAVLLSAIFSSSFFITPKFRSTARIYPTNLWPLSNESETEQMLEIVNSQDIKLRMFDAFNLPEVYNINREDPLFLTYMLNLYNTHVGASKTEFETVEIKVLDKDPLRASQMCDSIIRFYNEKVQQMHAAKNWEMVEISQKGLEKRTRELDSLLER
;
A
#
# COMPACT_ATOMS: atom_id res chain seq x y z
N MET A 1 -25.83 7.62 54.96
CA MET A 1 -25.24 7.37 53.65
C MET A 1 -25.31 8.69 52.87
N ASN A 2 -24.17 9.34 52.71
CA ASN A 2 -24.09 10.60 51.97
C ASN A 2 -24.18 10.32 50.51
N ASN A 3 -25.34 10.60 49.90
CA ASN A 3 -25.50 10.58 48.44
C ASN A 3 -24.72 11.75 47.87
N PHE A 4 -23.46 11.51 47.49
CA PHE A 4 -22.57 12.51 46.89
C PHE A 4 -23.08 13.06 45.55
N PHE A 5 -24.07 12.41 44.93
CA PHE A 5 -24.73 12.84 43.71
C PHE A 5 -26.22 13.08 43.98
N ASP A 6 -26.57 14.24 44.48
CA ASP A 6 -27.95 14.69 44.52
C ASP A 6 -28.31 15.27 43.13
N ASN A 7 -28.95 14.45 42.30
CA ASN A 7 -29.32 14.80 40.92
C ASN A 7 -30.17 16.09 40.87
N GLN A 8 -30.93 16.38 41.93
CA GLN A 8 -31.76 17.60 42.01
C GLN A 8 -30.89 18.84 42.17
N ARG A 9 -29.83 18.78 42.97
CA ARG A 9 -28.88 19.89 43.14
C ARG A 9 -28.08 20.15 41.85
N ILE A 10 -27.67 19.10 41.15
CA ILE A 10 -26.96 19.25 39.86
C ILE A 10 -27.85 19.96 38.85
N LEU A 11 -29.11 19.53 38.72
CA LEU A 11 -30.09 20.16 37.84
C LEU A 11 -30.33 21.62 38.18
N GLN A 12 -30.48 21.96 39.46
CA GLN A 12 -30.66 23.35 39.90
C GLN A 12 -29.45 24.23 39.57
N VAL A 13 -28.23 23.73 39.72
CA VAL A 13 -27.00 24.47 39.37
C VAL A 13 -26.93 24.68 37.83
N ILE A 14 -27.25 23.68 37.04
CA ILE A 14 -27.31 23.80 35.58
C ILE A 14 -28.34 24.86 35.17
N TRP A 15 -29.56 24.82 35.71
CA TRP A 15 -30.60 25.81 35.43
C TRP A 15 -30.20 27.23 35.85
N LYS A 16 -29.62 27.39 37.04
CA LYS A 16 -29.17 28.69 37.55
C LYS A 16 -28.05 29.29 36.70
N ARG A 17 -27.15 28.46 36.14
CA ARG A 17 -26.01 28.92 35.35
C ARG A 17 -26.16 28.59 33.84
N ARG A 18 -27.38 28.37 33.35
CA ARG A 18 -27.66 28.00 31.95
C ARG A 18 -26.98 28.89 30.92
N ILE A 19 -26.92 30.22 31.19
CA ILE A 19 -26.28 31.16 30.24
C ILE A 19 -24.77 30.88 30.13
N HIS A 20 -24.09 30.58 31.25
CA HIS A 20 -22.64 30.23 31.17
C HIS A 20 -22.41 28.94 30.42
N PHE A 21 -23.27 27.91 30.60
CA PHE A 21 -23.17 26.65 29.83
C PHE A 21 -23.42 26.86 28.33
N ILE A 22 -24.38 27.74 28.00
CA ILE A 22 -24.66 28.07 26.58
C ILE A 22 -23.45 28.82 25.98
N ILE A 23 -22.87 29.76 26.67
CA ILE A 23 -21.69 30.53 26.20
C ILE A 23 -20.49 29.57 25.99
N VAL A 24 -20.17 28.73 26.99
CA VAL A 24 -19.07 27.78 26.91
C VAL A 24 -19.31 26.77 25.80
N GLY A 25 -20.54 26.25 25.69
CA GLY A 25 -20.94 25.33 24.63
C GLY A 25 -20.82 25.97 23.25
N SER A 26 -21.27 27.20 23.07
CA SER A 26 -21.15 27.93 21.80
C SER A 26 -19.69 28.17 21.40
N ILE A 27 -18.84 28.56 22.36
CA ILE A 27 -17.41 28.73 22.12
C ILE A 27 -16.77 27.39 21.73
N ALA A 28 -17.09 26.31 22.43
CA ALA A 28 -16.57 24.98 22.11
C ALA A 28 -16.96 24.51 20.71
N VAL A 29 -18.22 24.75 20.30
CA VAL A 29 -18.71 24.44 18.95
C VAL A 29 -17.98 25.28 17.89
N LEU A 30 -17.79 26.59 18.12
CA LEU A 30 -17.07 27.45 17.19
C LEU A 30 -15.59 27.02 17.06
N LEU A 31 -14.92 26.75 18.16
CA LEU A 31 -13.55 26.26 18.14
C LEU A 31 -13.45 24.91 17.42
N SER A 32 -14.36 23.99 17.71
CA SER A 32 -14.42 22.70 17.04
C SER A 32 -14.60 22.85 15.52
N ALA A 33 -15.49 23.74 15.07
CA ALA A 33 -15.70 24.01 13.65
C ALA A 33 -14.45 24.62 12.98
N ILE A 34 -13.75 25.51 13.66
CA ILE A 34 -12.50 26.10 13.15
C ILE A 34 -11.42 25.01 13.04
N PHE A 35 -11.16 24.23 14.11
CA PHE A 35 -10.14 23.20 14.11
C PHE A 35 -10.46 22.00 13.19
N SER A 36 -11.75 21.73 12.93
CA SER A 36 -12.21 20.70 11.99
C SER A 36 -12.19 21.17 10.52
N SER A 37 -11.89 22.44 10.26
CA SER A 37 -11.82 22.99 8.91
C SER A 37 -10.68 22.38 8.11
N SER A 38 -10.86 22.29 6.78
CA SER A 38 -9.85 21.85 5.81
C SER A 38 -8.54 22.66 5.86
N PHE A 39 -8.55 23.80 6.56
CA PHE A 39 -7.35 24.60 6.78
C PHE A 39 -6.37 23.93 7.75
N PHE A 40 -6.90 23.21 8.78
CA PHE A 40 -6.07 22.49 9.75
C PHE A 40 -5.88 21.02 9.42
N ILE A 41 -6.90 20.40 8.80
CA ILE A 41 -6.87 18.98 8.45
C ILE A 41 -6.89 18.87 6.93
N THR A 42 -5.75 18.57 6.32
CA THR A 42 -5.69 18.34 4.87
C THR A 42 -6.48 17.06 4.53
N PRO A 43 -7.56 17.15 3.73
CA PRO A 43 -8.31 15.97 3.32
C PRO A 43 -7.41 15.05 2.50
N LYS A 44 -7.53 13.75 2.71
CA LYS A 44 -6.88 12.73 1.89
C LYS A 44 -7.93 11.98 1.09
N PHE A 45 -7.65 11.80 -0.18
CA PHE A 45 -8.48 11.02 -1.09
C PHE A 45 -7.96 9.60 -1.16
N ARG A 46 -8.89 8.64 -1.18
CA ARG A 46 -8.56 7.22 -1.29
C ARG A 46 -8.92 6.73 -2.68
N SER A 47 -7.92 6.21 -3.39
CA SER A 47 -8.12 5.39 -4.57
C SER A 47 -8.01 3.91 -4.18
N THR A 48 -8.86 3.07 -4.77
CA THR A 48 -8.87 1.62 -4.50
C THR A 48 -8.98 0.87 -5.81
N ALA A 49 -8.06 -0.07 -6.02
CA ALA A 49 -8.11 -1.01 -7.14
C ALA A 49 -8.16 -2.44 -6.60
N ARG A 50 -8.92 -3.32 -7.28
CA ARG A 50 -8.97 -4.76 -6.99
C ARG A 50 -8.56 -5.54 -8.21
N ILE A 51 -7.68 -6.50 -8.01
CA ILE A 51 -7.09 -7.28 -9.09
C ILE A 51 -7.18 -8.76 -8.75
N TYR A 52 -7.53 -9.56 -9.76
CA TYR A 52 -7.41 -11.02 -9.68
C TYR A 52 -5.98 -11.44 -10.04
N PRO A 53 -5.38 -12.39 -9.30
CA PRO A 53 -4.13 -12.99 -9.71
C PRO A 53 -4.37 -13.81 -10.96
N THR A 54 -3.82 -13.37 -12.07
CA THR A 54 -3.89 -14.08 -13.34
C THR A 54 -2.48 -14.26 -13.89
N ASN A 55 -2.23 -15.38 -14.53
CA ASN A 55 -0.94 -15.66 -15.19
C ASN A 55 0.28 -15.74 -14.22
N LEU A 56 0.06 -16.10 -12.97
CA LEU A 56 1.14 -16.46 -12.06
C LEU A 56 1.45 -17.95 -12.20
N TRP A 57 2.73 -18.27 -12.33
CA TRP A 57 3.20 -19.65 -12.21
C TRP A 57 3.40 -19.94 -10.72
N PRO A 58 2.98 -21.10 -10.21
CA PRO A 58 3.24 -21.46 -8.83
C PRO A 58 4.76 -21.55 -8.61
N LEU A 59 5.28 -20.59 -7.88
CA LEU A 59 6.71 -20.52 -7.52
C LEU A 59 6.99 -21.31 -6.24
N SER A 60 5.95 -21.49 -5.41
CA SER A 60 6.01 -22.17 -4.12
C SER A 60 4.65 -22.81 -3.79
N ASN A 61 4.48 -23.29 -2.55
CA ASN A 61 3.21 -23.80 -2.04
C ASN A 61 2.21 -22.69 -1.64
N GLU A 62 2.55 -21.43 -1.89
CA GLU A 62 1.71 -20.27 -1.61
C GLU A 62 0.60 -20.14 -2.67
N SER A 63 -0.52 -19.52 -2.29
CA SER A 63 -1.59 -19.21 -3.25
C SER A 63 -1.14 -18.14 -4.25
N GLU A 64 -1.74 -18.13 -5.44
CA GLU A 64 -1.47 -17.10 -6.45
C GLU A 64 -1.70 -15.69 -5.91
N THR A 65 -2.69 -15.53 -5.02
CA THR A 65 -3.00 -14.25 -4.36
C THR A 65 -1.90 -13.83 -3.40
N GLU A 66 -1.30 -14.76 -2.67
CA GLU A 66 -0.18 -14.48 -1.76
C GLU A 66 1.07 -14.10 -2.55
N GLN A 67 1.38 -14.83 -3.62
CA GLN A 67 2.48 -14.49 -4.52
C GLN A 67 2.30 -13.11 -5.15
N MET A 68 1.07 -12.79 -5.61
CA MET A 68 0.75 -11.45 -6.11
C MET A 68 0.99 -10.39 -5.06
N LEU A 69 0.55 -10.63 -3.82
CA LEU A 69 0.69 -9.70 -2.70
C LEU A 69 2.16 -9.44 -2.37
N GLU A 70 2.99 -10.48 -2.37
CA GLU A 70 4.44 -10.35 -2.17
C GLU A 70 5.10 -9.51 -3.28
N ILE A 71 4.74 -9.75 -4.54
CA ILE A 71 5.28 -8.97 -5.66
C ILE A 71 4.86 -7.50 -5.56
N VAL A 72 3.59 -7.22 -5.29
CA VAL A 72 3.06 -5.85 -5.15
C VAL A 72 3.72 -5.11 -3.99
N ASN A 73 3.99 -5.80 -2.87
CA ASN A 73 4.65 -5.23 -1.71
C ASN A 73 6.19 -5.22 -1.80
N SER A 74 6.76 -5.74 -2.89
CA SER A 74 8.20 -5.80 -3.06
C SER A 74 8.86 -4.42 -3.03
N GLN A 75 10.08 -4.37 -2.53
CA GLN A 75 10.85 -3.12 -2.46
C GLN A 75 11.10 -2.54 -3.87
N ASP A 76 11.27 -3.38 -4.88
CA ASP A 76 11.46 -2.99 -6.27
C ASP A 76 10.30 -2.12 -6.78
N ILE A 77 9.06 -2.55 -6.56
CA ILE A 77 7.88 -1.76 -6.94
C ILE A 77 7.82 -0.45 -6.15
N LYS A 78 8.12 -0.48 -4.84
CA LYS A 78 8.12 0.73 -4.01
C LYS A 78 9.14 1.75 -4.50
N LEU A 79 10.35 1.34 -4.82
CA LEU A 79 11.39 2.22 -5.35
C LEU A 79 10.99 2.82 -6.70
N ARG A 80 10.45 2.01 -7.60
CA ARG A 80 9.92 2.51 -8.89
C ARG A 80 8.80 3.52 -8.70
N MET A 81 7.93 3.34 -7.70
CA MET A 81 6.90 4.32 -7.35
C MET A 81 7.50 5.63 -6.82
N PHE A 82 8.58 5.57 -6.02
CA PHE A 82 9.26 6.77 -5.52
C PHE A 82 9.76 7.64 -6.66
N ASP A 83 10.35 7.02 -7.67
CA ASP A 83 10.90 7.74 -8.82
C ASP A 83 9.80 8.20 -9.79
N ALA A 84 8.83 7.35 -10.10
CA ALA A 84 7.77 7.65 -11.05
C ALA A 84 6.90 8.84 -10.63
N PHE A 85 6.68 9.04 -9.33
CA PHE A 85 5.86 10.11 -8.76
C PHE A 85 6.66 11.19 -8.04
N ASN A 86 7.99 11.11 -8.08
CA ASN A 86 8.90 12.01 -7.36
C ASN A 86 8.47 12.18 -5.88
N LEU A 87 8.13 11.05 -5.23
CA LEU A 87 7.57 11.04 -3.88
C LEU A 87 8.48 11.70 -2.82
N PRO A 88 9.82 11.66 -2.93
CA PRO A 88 10.69 12.37 -2.00
C PRO A 88 10.38 13.87 -1.93
N GLU A 89 10.15 14.53 -3.07
CA GLU A 89 9.77 15.96 -3.10
C GLU A 89 8.34 16.15 -2.58
N VAL A 90 7.41 15.29 -2.99
CA VAL A 90 6.01 15.35 -2.55
C VAL A 90 5.89 15.26 -1.04
N TYR A 91 6.74 14.44 -0.42
CA TYR A 91 6.75 14.21 1.03
C TYR A 91 7.77 15.07 1.77
N ASN A 92 8.51 15.92 1.04
CA ASN A 92 9.54 16.81 1.59
C ASN A 92 10.61 16.05 2.40
N ILE A 93 11.12 14.93 1.85
CA ILE A 93 12.18 14.12 2.43
C ILE A 93 13.46 14.34 1.65
N ASN A 94 14.54 14.69 2.37
CA ASN A 94 15.85 14.89 1.74
C ASN A 94 16.47 13.55 1.30
N ARG A 95 16.85 13.47 0.01
CA ARG A 95 17.51 12.28 -0.58
C ARG A 95 18.92 12.03 -0.03
N GLU A 96 19.58 13.06 0.53
CA GLU A 96 20.93 12.95 1.08
C GLU A 96 20.97 12.44 2.52
N ASP A 97 19.79 12.29 3.17
CA ASP A 97 19.70 11.77 4.53
C ASP A 97 20.12 10.29 4.56
N PRO A 98 21.02 9.87 5.46
CA PRO A 98 21.39 8.46 5.61
C PRO A 98 20.22 7.52 5.89
N LEU A 99 19.12 8.03 6.49
CA LEU A 99 17.90 7.28 6.78
C LEU A 99 16.80 7.50 5.74
N PHE A 100 17.13 8.14 4.62
CA PHE A 100 16.19 8.45 3.53
C PHE A 100 15.28 7.27 3.17
N LEU A 101 15.86 6.11 2.91
CA LEU A 101 15.11 4.93 2.49
C LEU A 101 14.14 4.45 3.58
N THR A 102 14.56 4.50 4.83
CA THR A 102 13.72 4.12 5.98
C THR A 102 12.52 5.04 6.12
N TYR A 103 12.74 6.35 6.04
CA TYR A 103 11.66 7.34 6.11
C TYR A 103 10.70 7.20 4.94
N MET A 104 11.23 7.03 3.72
CA MET A 104 10.41 6.85 2.53
C MET A 104 9.56 5.60 2.58
N LEU A 105 10.12 4.44 2.97
CA LEU A 105 9.37 3.19 3.09
C LEU A 105 8.30 3.27 4.16
N ASN A 106 8.59 3.85 5.32
CA ASN A 106 7.62 4.03 6.38
C ASN A 106 6.46 4.92 5.92
N LEU A 107 6.77 6.05 5.29
CA LEU A 107 5.76 6.99 4.82
C LEU A 107 4.94 6.40 3.67
N TYR A 108 5.57 5.71 2.73
CA TYR A 108 4.88 4.99 1.67
C TYR A 108 3.91 3.97 2.23
N ASN A 109 4.33 3.14 3.18
CA ASN A 109 3.48 2.12 3.80
C ASN A 109 2.30 2.71 4.60
N THR A 110 2.36 3.97 5.03
CA THR A 110 1.21 4.66 5.65
C THR A 110 0.19 5.16 4.62
N HIS A 111 0.60 5.36 3.37
CA HIS A 111 -0.22 5.91 2.31
C HIS A 111 -0.66 4.86 1.28
N VAL A 112 0.14 3.82 1.10
CA VAL A 112 -0.12 2.75 0.14
C VAL A 112 -0.17 1.42 0.87
N GLY A 113 -1.26 0.69 0.68
CA GLY A 113 -1.44 -0.64 1.26
C GLY A 113 -1.98 -1.61 0.22
N ALA A 114 -1.52 -2.85 0.27
CA ALA A 114 -2.10 -3.96 -0.48
C ALA A 114 -2.50 -5.05 0.50
N SER A 115 -3.66 -5.66 0.29
CA SER A 115 -4.19 -6.72 1.15
C SER A 115 -5.01 -7.72 0.35
N LYS A 116 -4.98 -8.98 0.80
CA LYS A 116 -5.84 -10.05 0.28
C LYS A 116 -7.28 -9.81 0.74
N THR A 117 -8.24 -10.05 -0.14
CA THR A 117 -9.67 -9.98 0.18
C THR A 117 -10.23 -11.38 0.42
N GLU A 118 -11.47 -11.46 0.93
CA GLU A 118 -12.21 -12.72 1.10
C GLU A 118 -12.46 -13.46 -0.22
N PHE A 119 -12.39 -12.76 -1.36
CA PHE A 119 -12.63 -13.30 -2.70
C PHE A 119 -11.35 -13.70 -3.43
N GLU A 120 -10.26 -13.93 -2.72
CA GLU A 120 -8.95 -14.28 -3.31
C GLU A 120 -8.46 -13.25 -4.34
N THR A 121 -8.78 -11.97 -4.12
CA THR A 121 -8.27 -10.85 -4.90
C THR A 121 -7.30 -10.02 -4.08
N VAL A 122 -6.45 -9.25 -4.71
CA VAL A 122 -5.60 -8.25 -4.06
C VAL A 122 -6.27 -6.87 -4.19
N GLU A 123 -6.54 -6.25 -3.06
CA GLU A 123 -7.02 -4.88 -2.99
C GLU A 123 -5.85 -3.95 -2.70
N ILE A 124 -5.62 -2.99 -3.60
CA ILE A 124 -4.61 -1.94 -3.48
C ILE A 124 -5.33 -0.65 -3.08
N LYS A 125 -4.85 0.00 -2.02
CA LYS A 125 -5.36 1.28 -1.52
C LYS A 125 -4.26 2.31 -1.54
N VAL A 126 -4.55 3.48 -2.12
CA VAL A 126 -3.66 4.64 -2.11
C VAL A 126 -4.37 5.82 -1.49
N LEU A 127 -3.73 6.47 -0.54
CA LEU A 127 -4.18 7.68 0.13
C LEU A 127 -3.27 8.84 -0.28
N ASP A 128 -3.83 9.86 -0.91
CA ASP A 128 -3.07 11.07 -1.27
C ASP A 128 -3.92 12.33 -1.07
N LYS A 129 -3.25 13.49 -0.97
CA LYS A 129 -3.90 14.80 -0.94
C LYS A 129 -4.48 15.18 -2.31
N ASP A 130 -3.89 14.65 -3.38
CA ASP A 130 -4.33 14.84 -4.76
C ASP A 130 -5.08 13.58 -5.24
N PRO A 131 -6.38 13.69 -5.57
CA PRO A 131 -7.19 12.55 -6.02
C PRO A 131 -6.69 11.96 -7.35
N LEU A 132 -6.17 12.80 -8.25
CA LEU A 132 -5.64 12.35 -9.53
C LEU A 132 -4.36 11.53 -9.33
N ARG A 133 -3.44 12.01 -8.49
CA ARG A 133 -2.24 11.28 -8.15
C ARG A 133 -2.55 9.96 -7.45
N ALA A 134 -3.52 9.93 -6.53
CA ALA A 134 -3.95 8.69 -5.88
C ALA A 134 -4.42 7.63 -6.88
N SER A 135 -5.20 8.02 -7.90
CA SER A 135 -5.64 7.13 -8.98
C SER A 135 -4.47 6.65 -9.83
N GLN A 136 -3.63 7.57 -10.30
CA GLN A 136 -2.46 7.27 -11.12
C GLN A 136 -1.46 6.36 -10.41
N MET A 137 -1.30 6.51 -9.10
CA MET A 137 -0.47 5.61 -8.30
C MET A 137 -1.04 4.19 -8.25
N CYS A 138 -2.36 4.02 -8.07
CA CYS A 138 -3.00 2.71 -8.15
C CYS A 138 -2.72 2.04 -9.51
N ASP A 139 -2.96 2.75 -10.62
CA ASP A 139 -2.75 2.25 -11.96
C ASP A 139 -1.28 1.89 -12.22
N SER A 140 -0.36 2.70 -11.70
CA SER A 140 1.08 2.48 -11.85
C SER A 140 1.57 1.27 -11.07
N ILE A 141 1.04 1.01 -9.88
CA ILE A 141 1.35 -0.21 -9.11
C ILE A 141 0.94 -1.45 -9.91
N ILE A 142 -0.25 -1.44 -10.51
CA ILE A 142 -0.74 -2.54 -11.35
C ILE A 142 0.16 -2.73 -12.57
N ARG A 143 0.54 -1.65 -13.24
CA ARG A 143 1.43 -1.70 -14.38
C ARG A 143 2.79 -2.27 -14.01
N PHE A 144 3.41 -1.80 -12.93
CA PHE A 144 4.72 -2.27 -12.47
C PHE A 144 4.67 -3.74 -12.03
N TYR A 145 3.57 -4.15 -11.40
CA TYR A 145 3.33 -5.56 -11.11
C TYR A 145 3.31 -6.40 -12.38
N ASN A 146 2.53 -6.02 -13.39
CA ASN A 146 2.45 -6.76 -14.65
C ASN A 146 3.81 -6.84 -15.37
N GLU A 147 4.56 -5.75 -15.41
CA GLU A 147 5.91 -5.71 -15.96
C GLU A 147 6.86 -6.65 -15.21
N LYS A 148 6.77 -6.67 -13.87
CA LYS A 148 7.59 -7.56 -13.04
C LYS A 148 7.27 -9.03 -13.29
N VAL A 149 6.00 -9.39 -13.35
CA VAL A 149 5.55 -10.75 -13.67
C VAL A 149 6.06 -11.17 -15.05
N GLN A 150 5.94 -10.32 -16.08
CA GLN A 150 6.48 -10.60 -17.41
C GLN A 150 8.00 -10.83 -17.39
N GLN A 151 8.76 -10.02 -16.66
CA GLN A 151 10.20 -10.20 -16.51
C GLN A 151 10.54 -11.54 -15.84
N MET A 152 9.80 -11.92 -14.79
CA MET A 152 9.99 -13.21 -14.10
C MET A 152 9.71 -14.39 -15.04
N HIS A 153 8.63 -14.32 -15.85
CA HIS A 153 8.31 -15.34 -16.84
C HIS A 153 9.38 -15.45 -17.93
N ALA A 154 9.85 -14.31 -18.44
CA ALA A 154 10.91 -14.29 -19.44
C ALA A 154 12.19 -14.93 -18.91
N ALA A 155 12.62 -14.57 -17.69
CA ALA A 155 13.80 -15.14 -17.05
C ALA A 155 13.69 -16.66 -16.88
N LYS A 156 12.55 -17.15 -16.40
CA LYS A 156 12.30 -18.59 -16.23
C LYS A 156 12.28 -19.34 -17.57
N ASN A 157 11.70 -18.77 -18.60
CA ASN A 157 11.68 -19.36 -19.93
C ASN A 157 13.10 -19.48 -20.49
N TRP A 158 13.95 -18.47 -20.32
CA TRP A 158 15.35 -18.53 -20.72
C TRP A 158 16.12 -19.63 -19.99
N GLU A 159 15.91 -19.77 -18.69
CA GLU A 159 16.53 -20.84 -17.89
C GLU A 159 16.11 -22.22 -18.41
N MET A 160 14.82 -22.43 -18.72
CA MET A 160 14.32 -23.68 -19.28
C MET A 160 14.92 -24.00 -20.66
N VAL A 161 15.10 -22.98 -21.51
CA VAL A 161 15.76 -23.13 -22.81
C VAL A 161 17.20 -23.56 -22.64
N GLU A 162 17.95 -22.92 -21.76
CA GLU A 162 19.34 -23.26 -21.48
C GLU A 162 19.51 -24.69 -20.93
N ILE A 163 18.65 -25.10 -19.99
CA ILE A 163 18.63 -26.48 -19.47
C ILE A 163 18.35 -27.48 -20.60
N SER A 164 17.36 -27.18 -21.46
CA SER A 164 17.01 -28.04 -22.60
C SER A 164 18.15 -28.17 -23.61
N GLN A 165 18.83 -27.06 -23.91
CA GLN A 165 19.98 -27.07 -24.81
C GLN A 165 21.14 -27.93 -24.26
N LYS A 166 21.50 -27.73 -22.98
CA LYS A 166 22.52 -28.57 -22.33
C LYS A 166 22.15 -30.05 -22.32
N GLY A 167 20.85 -30.35 -22.11
CA GLY A 167 20.35 -31.73 -22.19
C GLY A 167 20.46 -32.33 -23.56
N LEU A 168 20.17 -31.58 -24.62
CA LEU A 168 20.32 -32.02 -26.01
C LEU A 168 21.80 -32.25 -26.36
N GLU A 169 22.69 -31.34 -26.02
CA GLU A 169 24.14 -31.49 -26.26
C GLU A 169 24.72 -32.72 -25.56
N LYS A 170 24.27 -33.03 -24.37
CA LYS A 170 24.68 -34.24 -23.64
C LYS A 170 24.25 -35.49 -24.37
N ARG A 171 22.98 -35.56 -24.81
CA ARG A 171 22.43 -36.71 -25.53
C ARG A 171 23.09 -36.91 -26.92
N THR A 172 23.39 -35.81 -27.59
CA THR A 172 24.12 -35.87 -28.89
C THR A 172 25.51 -36.49 -28.71
N ARG A 173 26.26 -36.02 -27.69
CA ARG A 173 27.58 -36.59 -27.37
C ARG A 173 27.51 -38.08 -26.98
N GLU A 174 26.49 -38.49 -26.23
CA GLU A 174 26.26 -39.89 -25.88
C GLU A 174 25.97 -40.75 -27.14
N LEU A 175 25.15 -40.24 -28.07
CA LEU A 175 24.87 -40.89 -29.35
C LEU A 175 26.11 -41.04 -30.23
N ASP A 176 26.90 -39.98 -30.36
CA ASP A 176 28.13 -40.00 -31.13
C ASP A 176 29.12 -41.03 -30.55
N SER A 177 29.24 -41.11 -29.25
CA SER A 177 30.09 -42.11 -28.57
C SER A 177 29.64 -43.56 -28.75
N LEU A 178 28.34 -43.78 -29.02
CA LEU A 178 27.79 -45.11 -29.29
C LEU A 178 27.94 -45.50 -30.75
N LEU A 179 27.96 -44.52 -31.67
CA LEU A 179 28.16 -44.77 -33.14
C LEU A 179 29.61 -45.00 -33.47
N GLU A 180 30.57 -44.56 -32.66
CA GLU A 180 32.00 -44.79 -32.81
C GLU A 180 32.47 -46.17 -32.29
N ARG A 181 31.59 -46.95 -31.62
CA ARG A 181 31.87 -48.29 -31.14
C ARG A 181 31.38 -49.37 -32.13
#